data_528a05cd227a363edd01a45e92dfc9e6
#
_entry.id   528a05cd227a363edd01a45e92dfc9e6
#
_cell.length_a   1.000
_cell.length_b   1.000
_cell.length_c   1.000
_cell.angle_alpha   90.00
_cell.angle_beta   90.00
_cell.angle_gamma   90.00
#
_symmetry.space_group_name_H-M   'P 1'
#
loop_
_entity.id
_entity.type
_entity.pdbx_description
1 polymer ?
#
loop_
_entity_poly.entity_id
_entity_poly.type
_entity_poly.pdbx_seq_one_letter_code
_entity_poly.pdbx_strand_id
1 'polypeptide(L)'
;MRRTIILLATVLLTAGAAQARNASVSVPLDGVRMVAFASPISTLYIGNPAIADVTMIDKRHAFVLGKSFGATNIVALDASGYEISNQQVVVFGSSSAVVTLQRGAARTTYSCAATRCEPSPQPGDGKEPFDANMDQIAKHQQLVSRIAAGAPQ
;
A
#
# COMPACT_ATOMS: atom_id res chain seq x y z
N MET A 1 -24.66 72.16 2.49
CA MET A 1 -23.65 71.40 1.75
C MET A 1 -23.30 70.15 2.60
N ARG A 2 -23.95 69.02 2.39
CA ARG A 2 -23.68 67.72 3.07
C ARG A 2 -23.05 66.78 2.05
N ARG A 3 -21.75 66.56 2.20
CA ARG A 3 -21.00 65.54 1.40
C ARG A 3 -21.21 64.17 2.05
N THR A 4 -22.00 63.36 1.43
CA THR A 4 -22.18 61.94 1.70
C THR A 4 -21.04 61.17 1.06
N ILE A 5 -20.13 60.67 1.90
CA ILE A 5 -19.06 59.75 1.48
C ILE A 5 -19.63 58.33 1.47
N ILE A 6 -19.82 57.78 0.26
CA ILE A 6 -20.21 56.40 0.06
C ILE A 6 -18.92 55.56 0.12
N LEU A 7 -18.69 54.86 1.22
CA LEU A 7 -17.65 53.82 1.32
C LEU A 7 -18.11 52.53 0.64
N LEU A 8 -17.59 52.28 -0.55
CA LEU A 8 -17.79 51.05 -1.29
C LEU A 8 -16.83 50.00 -0.68
N ALA A 9 -17.37 49.12 0.19
CA ALA A 9 -16.64 47.97 0.72
C ALA A 9 -16.61 46.85 -0.34
N THR A 10 -15.50 46.75 -1.05
CA THR A 10 -15.21 45.61 -1.96
C THR A 10 -14.82 44.41 -1.12
N VAL A 11 -15.77 43.50 -0.93
CA VAL A 11 -15.52 42.16 -0.37
C VAL A 11 -14.85 41.33 -1.45
N LEU A 12 -13.52 41.14 -1.36
CA LEU A 12 -12.81 40.14 -2.16
C LEU A 12 -13.20 38.75 -1.64
N LEU A 13 -14.09 38.06 -2.38
CA LEU A 13 -14.26 36.62 -2.23
C LEU A 13 -13.00 35.93 -2.77
N THR A 14 -12.10 35.55 -1.88
CA THR A 14 -11.04 34.59 -2.19
C THR A 14 -11.67 33.20 -2.31
N ALA A 15 -12.05 32.82 -3.53
CA ALA A 15 -12.39 31.45 -3.85
C ALA A 15 -11.12 30.60 -3.65
N GLY A 16 -10.98 29.98 -2.47
CA GLY A 16 -9.95 28.98 -2.22
C GLY A 16 -10.16 27.84 -3.18
N ALA A 17 -9.28 27.71 -4.17
CA ALA A 17 -9.23 26.53 -5.02
C ALA A 17 -9.01 25.32 -4.08
N ALA A 18 -10.04 24.52 -3.87
CA ALA A 18 -9.93 23.22 -3.24
C ALA A 18 -9.05 22.35 -4.15
N GLN A 19 -7.75 22.30 -3.85
CA GLN A 19 -6.86 21.34 -4.50
C GLN A 19 -7.38 19.96 -4.13
N ALA A 20 -7.87 19.23 -5.11
CA ALA A 20 -8.13 17.81 -4.99
C ALA A 20 -6.81 17.15 -4.60
N ARG A 21 -6.64 16.85 -3.30
CA ARG A 21 -5.52 16.07 -2.81
C ARG A 21 -5.69 14.70 -3.44
N ASN A 22 -4.82 14.36 -4.38
CA ASN A 22 -4.67 12.99 -4.81
C ASN A 22 -4.32 12.19 -3.55
N ALA A 23 -5.32 11.53 -2.97
CA ALA A 23 -5.13 10.73 -1.77
C ALA A 23 -4.18 9.59 -2.14
N SER A 24 -2.99 9.56 -1.54
CA SER A 24 -2.09 8.43 -1.72
C SER A 24 -2.43 7.35 -0.69
N VAL A 25 -2.55 6.13 -1.16
CA VAL A 25 -2.77 4.93 -0.35
C VAL A 25 -1.43 4.29 -0.06
N SER A 26 -1.00 4.34 1.19
CA SER A 26 0.23 3.67 1.63
C SER A 26 -0.11 2.26 2.12
N VAL A 27 0.50 1.24 1.53
CA VAL A 27 0.26 -0.18 1.83
C VAL A 27 1.58 -0.83 2.25
N PRO A 28 1.64 -1.54 3.38
CA PRO A 28 2.85 -2.29 3.70
C PRO A 28 3.03 -3.46 2.74
N LEU A 29 4.29 -3.85 2.49
CA LEU A 29 4.59 -5.08 1.74
C LEU A 29 3.95 -6.27 2.45
N ASP A 30 3.37 -7.19 1.68
CA ASP A 30 2.59 -8.36 2.16
C ASP A 30 1.41 -7.99 3.07
N GLY A 31 1.05 -6.71 3.11
CA GLY A 31 -0.06 -6.18 3.89
C GLY A 31 -1.26 -5.78 3.03
N VAL A 32 -2.41 -5.68 3.67
CA VAL A 32 -3.67 -5.29 3.04
C VAL A 32 -4.16 -3.99 3.65
N ARG A 33 -4.66 -3.10 2.80
CA ARG A 33 -5.36 -1.87 3.21
C ARG A 33 -6.71 -1.76 2.52
N MET A 34 -7.74 -1.43 3.29
CA MET A 34 -9.05 -1.10 2.73
C MET A 34 -9.05 0.34 2.22
N VAL A 35 -9.59 0.53 1.02
CA VAL A 35 -9.82 1.82 0.38
C VAL A 35 -11.31 2.01 0.18
N ALA A 36 -11.81 3.20 0.55
CA ALA A 36 -13.19 3.59 0.35
C ALA A 36 -13.30 4.65 -0.75
N PHE A 37 -14.33 4.53 -1.57
CA PHE A 37 -14.63 5.44 -2.67
C PHE A 37 -15.88 6.27 -2.36
N ALA A 38 -15.85 7.55 -2.71
CA ALA A 38 -16.97 8.47 -2.48
C ALA A 38 -18.22 8.12 -3.29
N SER A 39 -18.01 7.58 -4.50
CA SER A 39 -19.07 7.19 -5.44
C SER A 39 -19.05 5.68 -5.68
N PRO A 40 -20.19 5.08 -6.11
CA PRO A 40 -20.23 3.67 -6.46
C PRO A 40 -19.33 3.37 -7.65
N ILE A 41 -18.46 2.36 -7.48
CA ILE A 41 -17.55 1.84 -8.51
C ILE A 41 -18.17 0.61 -9.18
N SER A 42 -17.87 0.46 -10.46
CA SER A 42 -18.23 -0.71 -11.26
C SER A 42 -17.00 -1.51 -11.65
N THR A 43 -15.89 -0.83 -11.89
CA THR A 43 -14.64 -1.46 -12.34
C THR A 43 -13.45 -0.81 -11.66
N LEU A 44 -12.46 -1.63 -11.28
CA LEU A 44 -11.16 -1.20 -10.73
C LEU A 44 -10.03 -1.69 -11.63
N TYR A 45 -9.09 -0.81 -11.88
CA TYR A 45 -7.84 -1.13 -12.55
C TYR A 45 -6.65 -0.76 -11.67
N ILE A 46 -5.66 -1.63 -11.63
CA ILE A 46 -4.34 -1.37 -11.05
C ILE A 46 -3.34 -1.14 -12.17
N GLY A 47 -2.55 -0.07 -12.07
CA GLY A 47 -1.59 0.28 -13.12
C GLY A 47 -0.46 -0.74 -13.26
N ASN A 48 0.07 -1.24 -12.14
CA ASN A 48 1.09 -2.28 -12.13
C ASN A 48 0.74 -3.41 -11.15
N PRO A 49 0.25 -4.56 -11.65
CA PRO A 49 -0.14 -5.69 -10.81
C PRO A 49 1.05 -6.44 -10.17
N ALA A 50 2.29 -6.14 -10.55
CA ALA A 50 3.47 -6.64 -9.86
C ALA A 50 3.76 -5.91 -8.55
N ILE A 51 3.34 -4.64 -8.43
CA ILE A 51 3.55 -3.82 -7.22
C ILE A 51 2.42 -4.02 -6.22
N ALA A 52 1.18 -3.97 -6.67
CA ALA A 52 0.01 -4.15 -5.82
C ALA A 52 -1.09 -4.89 -6.56
N ASP A 53 -2.04 -5.42 -5.79
CA ASP A 53 -3.26 -6.01 -6.32
C ASP A 53 -4.47 -5.35 -5.67
N VAL A 54 -5.62 -5.36 -6.36
CA VAL A 54 -6.85 -4.76 -5.88
C VAL A 54 -8.03 -5.72 -6.03
N THR A 55 -8.77 -5.92 -4.94
CA THR A 55 -9.97 -6.76 -4.94
C THR A 55 -11.16 -5.93 -4.45
N MET A 56 -12.20 -5.84 -5.27
CA MET A 56 -13.44 -5.16 -4.92
C MET A 56 -14.23 -5.99 -3.90
N ILE A 57 -14.65 -5.36 -2.80
CA ILE A 57 -15.48 -5.98 -1.76
C ILE A 57 -16.95 -5.68 -2.05
N ASP A 58 -17.24 -4.43 -2.32
CA ASP A 58 -18.57 -3.92 -2.66
C ASP A 58 -18.44 -2.71 -3.60
N LYS A 59 -19.56 -2.05 -3.88
CA LYS A 59 -19.60 -0.89 -4.79
C LYS A 59 -18.82 0.34 -4.31
N ARG A 60 -18.30 0.35 -3.08
CA ARG A 60 -17.59 1.49 -2.49
C ARG A 60 -16.30 1.13 -1.78
N HIS A 61 -16.01 -0.15 -1.62
CA HIS A 61 -14.83 -0.61 -0.88
C HIS A 61 -14.03 -1.61 -1.69
N ALA A 62 -12.72 -1.49 -1.58
CA ALA A 62 -11.78 -2.43 -2.14
C ALA A 62 -10.63 -2.71 -1.16
N PHE A 63 -10.08 -3.91 -1.20
CA PHE A 63 -8.80 -4.24 -0.58
C PHE A 63 -7.66 -4.03 -1.56
N VAL A 64 -6.59 -3.42 -1.08
CA VAL A 64 -5.33 -3.26 -1.80
C VAL A 64 -4.27 -4.07 -1.08
N LEU A 65 -3.68 -5.03 -1.77
CA LEU A 65 -2.59 -5.88 -1.29
C LEU A 65 -1.25 -5.36 -1.86
N GLY A 66 -0.28 -5.07 -1.00
CA GLY A 66 1.09 -4.74 -1.41
C GLY A 66 1.89 -6.00 -1.74
N LYS A 67 2.39 -6.12 -2.97
CA LYS A 67 3.13 -7.30 -3.46
C LYS A 67 4.62 -7.07 -3.62
N SER A 68 5.02 -5.84 -3.99
CA SER A 68 6.41 -5.47 -4.21
C SER A 68 6.60 -3.98 -3.91
N PHE A 69 7.80 -3.59 -3.49
CA PHE A 69 8.11 -2.18 -3.27
C PHE A 69 7.93 -1.35 -4.55
N GLY A 70 7.39 -0.16 -4.40
CA GLY A 70 7.23 0.77 -5.50
C GLY A 70 5.96 1.59 -5.40
N ALA A 71 5.66 2.31 -6.48
CA ALA A 71 4.47 3.11 -6.61
C ALA A 71 3.70 2.72 -7.87
N THR A 72 2.39 2.69 -7.75
CA THR A 72 1.44 2.47 -8.85
C THR A 72 0.20 3.33 -8.62
N ASN A 73 -0.86 3.11 -9.35
CA ASN A 73 -2.13 3.78 -9.14
C ASN A 73 -3.31 2.82 -9.27
N ILE A 74 -4.42 3.18 -8.65
CA ILE A 74 -5.73 2.52 -8.80
C ILE A 74 -6.65 3.50 -9.50
N VAL A 75 -7.26 3.07 -10.59
CA VAL A 75 -8.29 3.81 -11.33
C VAL A 75 -9.63 3.13 -11.08
N ALA A 76 -10.60 3.89 -10.59
CA ALA A 76 -11.96 3.44 -10.37
C ALA A 76 -12.89 4.06 -11.41
N LEU A 77 -13.69 3.22 -12.07
CA LEU A 77 -14.68 3.63 -13.06
C LEU A 77 -16.09 3.35 -12.53
N ASP A 78 -17.03 4.20 -12.93
CA ASP A 78 -18.47 3.99 -12.71
C ASP A 78 -19.07 3.01 -13.74
N ALA A 79 -20.38 2.79 -13.66
CA ALA A 79 -21.10 1.90 -14.57
C ALA A 79 -21.16 2.41 -16.01
N SER A 80 -20.91 3.71 -16.23
CA SER A 80 -20.84 4.36 -17.53
C SER A 80 -19.44 4.39 -18.12
N GLY A 81 -18.44 3.87 -17.36
CA GLY A 81 -17.05 3.86 -17.76
C GLY A 81 -16.29 5.16 -17.52
N TYR A 82 -16.88 6.13 -16.81
CA TYR A 82 -16.18 7.36 -16.42
C TYR A 82 -15.28 7.14 -15.21
N GLU A 83 -14.09 7.76 -15.25
CA GLU A 83 -13.16 7.78 -14.11
C GLU A 83 -13.75 8.61 -12.97
N ILE A 84 -13.98 7.97 -11.82
CA ILE A 84 -14.48 8.61 -10.61
C ILE A 84 -13.38 8.79 -9.55
N SER A 85 -12.27 8.07 -9.68
CA SER A 85 -11.14 8.17 -8.76
C SER A 85 -9.87 7.64 -9.42
N ASN A 86 -8.75 8.34 -9.16
CA ASN A 86 -7.40 7.88 -9.48
C ASN A 86 -6.53 8.14 -8.26
N GLN A 87 -6.14 7.08 -7.56
CA GLN A 87 -5.38 7.18 -6.32
C GLN A 87 -4.01 6.55 -6.50
N GLN A 88 -2.98 7.25 -6.09
CA GLN A 88 -1.63 6.70 -6.04
C GLN A 88 -1.53 5.66 -4.92
N VAL A 89 -0.94 4.52 -5.22
CA VAL A 89 -0.61 3.46 -4.26
C VAL A 89 0.89 3.39 -4.09
N VAL A 90 1.36 3.45 -2.86
CA VAL A 90 2.78 3.32 -2.51
C VAL A 90 2.94 2.12 -1.60
N VAL A 91 3.69 1.12 -2.07
CA VAL A 91 4.03 -0.05 -1.26
C VAL A 91 5.39 0.18 -0.60
N PHE A 92 5.41 0.06 0.72
CA PHE A 92 6.59 0.32 1.56
C PHE A 92 6.86 -0.86 2.50
N GLY A 93 8.09 -0.93 3.02
CA GLY A 93 8.43 -1.90 4.08
C GLY A 93 7.77 -1.51 5.42
N SER A 94 7.22 -2.48 6.14
CA SER A 94 6.72 -2.23 7.50
C SER A 94 7.90 -1.90 8.42
N SER A 95 7.94 -0.67 8.95
CA SER A 95 9.10 -0.15 9.68
C SER A 95 9.09 -0.40 11.20
N SER A 96 8.00 -0.85 11.78
CA SER A 96 7.79 -0.79 13.24
C SER A 96 8.43 -1.92 14.05
N ALA A 97 8.96 -2.96 13.39
CA ALA A 97 9.63 -4.08 14.07
C ALA A 97 10.74 -4.70 13.20
N VAL A 98 11.29 -3.95 12.27
CA VAL A 98 12.28 -4.46 11.31
C VAL A 98 13.65 -3.88 11.63
N VAL A 99 14.63 -4.74 11.84
CA VAL A 99 16.04 -4.38 12.00
C VAL A 99 16.81 -4.85 10.76
N THR A 100 17.54 -3.94 10.14
CA THR A 100 18.41 -4.26 9.03
C THR A 100 19.85 -4.27 9.49
N LEU A 101 20.53 -5.42 9.34
CA LEU A 101 21.95 -5.56 9.61
C LEU A 101 22.73 -5.41 8.29
N GLN A 102 23.64 -4.44 8.25
CA GLN A 102 24.53 -4.20 7.12
C GLN A 102 25.95 -4.68 7.45
N ARG A 103 26.49 -5.59 6.64
CA ARG A 103 27.91 -6.02 6.71
C ARG A 103 28.57 -5.82 5.35
N GLY A 104 29.32 -4.74 5.21
CA GLY A 104 29.88 -4.38 3.90
C GLY A 104 28.76 -4.19 2.86
N ALA A 105 28.80 -4.94 1.77
CA ALA A 105 27.76 -4.92 0.75
C ALA A 105 26.58 -5.86 1.05
N ALA A 106 26.70 -6.74 2.06
CA ALA A 106 25.63 -7.67 2.41
C ALA A 106 24.67 -7.02 3.41
N ARG A 107 23.37 -7.14 3.13
CA ARG A 107 22.28 -6.70 3.94
C ARG A 107 21.43 -7.90 4.38
N THR A 108 20.97 -7.93 5.63
CA THR A 108 20.05 -8.94 6.14
C THR A 108 19.00 -8.27 6.97
N THR A 109 17.74 -8.62 6.72
CA THR A 109 16.59 -8.06 7.41
C THR A 109 16.02 -9.03 8.44
N TYR A 110 15.69 -8.50 9.61
CA TYR A 110 15.10 -9.23 10.72
C TYR A 110 13.77 -8.58 11.14
N SER A 111 12.80 -9.41 11.47
CA SER A 111 11.58 -9.00 12.17
C SER A 111 11.76 -9.23 13.66
N CYS A 112 11.55 -8.19 14.46
CA CYS A 112 11.77 -8.25 15.91
C CYS A 112 10.45 -8.11 16.66
N ALA A 113 10.19 -9.01 17.61
CA ALA A 113 9.06 -8.95 18.52
C ALA A 113 9.55 -9.11 19.95
N ALA A 114 9.26 -8.14 20.80
CA ALA A 114 9.69 -8.10 22.20
C ALA A 114 11.22 -8.29 22.33
N THR A 115 11.66 -9.50 22.70
CA THR A 115 13.06 -9.83 22.98
C THR A 115 13.73 -10.69 21.90
N ARG A 116 13.02 -11.01 20.80
CA ARG A 116 13.52 -11.91 19.75
C ARG A 116 13.46 -11.21 18.39
N CYS A 117 14.52 -11.42 17.61
CA CYS A 117 14.57 -11.04 16.20
C CYS A 117 14.75 -12.32 15.37
N GLU A 118 13.90 -12.51 14.38
CA GLU A 118 13.95 -13.64 13.47
C GLU A 118 14.25 -13.17 12.06
N PRO A 119 15.01 -13.92 11.25
CA PRO A 119 15.27 -13.57 9.87
C PRO A 119 13.94 -13.42 9.11
N SER A 120 13.77 -12.27 8.45
CA SER A 120 12.60 -11.96 7.62
C SER A 120 13.14 -11.47 6.27
N PRO A 121 13.43 -12.40 5.34
CA PRO A 121 14.06 -12.05 4.08
C PRO A 121 13.21 -11.07 3.28
N GLN A 122 13.83 -9.97 2.85
CA GLN A 122 13.18 -8.90 2.11
C GLN A 122 13.88 -8.68 0.77
N PRO A 123 13.15 -8.25 -0.27
CA PRO A 123 13.77 -7.82 -1.51
C PRO A 123 14.85 -6.75 -1.26
N GLY A 124 16.07 -7.00 -1.77
CA GLY A 124 17.23 -6.16 -1.54
C GLY A 124 18.17 -6.66 -0.43
N ASP A 125 17.86 -7.75 0.23
CA ASP A 125 18.80 -8.45 1.10
C ASP A 125 19.92 -9.13 0.30
N GLY A 126 21.05 -9.40 0.94
CA GLY A 126 22.15 -10.14 0.33
C GLY A 126 21.69 -11.51 -0.16
N LYS A 127 22.13 -11.90 -1.36
CA LYS A 127 21.65 -13.13 -2.02
C LYS A 127 21.80 -14.36 -1.15
N GLU A 128 22.95 -14.57 -0.53
CA GLU A 128 23.22 -15.76 0.26
C GLU A 128 22.30 -15.92 1.48
N PRO A 129 22.17 -14.91 2.39
CA PRO A 129 21.24 -15.02 3.51
C PRO A 129 19.77 -15.06 3.06
N PHE A 130 19.41 -14.40 1.96
CA PHE A 130 18.07 -14.43 1.41
C PHE A 130 17.70 -15.84 0.94
N ASP A 131 18.52 -16.45 0.07
CA ASP A 131 18.25 -17.77 -0.49
C ASP A 131 18.19 -18.84 0.61
N ALA A 132 19.12 -18.82 1.59
CA ALA A 132 19.14 -19.76 2.71
C ALA A 132 17.86 -19.69 3.57
N ASN A 133 17.39 -18.47 3.88
CA ASN A 133 16.18 -18.29 4.65
C ASN A 133 14.92 -18.71 3.86
N MET A 134 14.85 -18.35 2.57
CA MET A 134 13.72 -18.74 1.72
C MET A 134 13.61 -20.25 1.55
N ASP A 135 14.73 -20.97 1.44
CA ASP A 135 14.76 -22.43 1.40
C ASP A 135 14.24 -23.06 2.71
N GLN A 136 14.62 -22.52 3.87
CA GLN A 136 14.11 -22.97 5.16
C GLN A 136 12.60 -22.72 5.30
N ILE A 137 12.12 -21.56 4.88
CA ILE A 137 10.69 -21.21 4.90
C ILE A 137 9.90 -22.16 3.99
N ALA A 138 10.40 -22.42 2.79
CA ALA A 138 9.77 -23.33 1.84
C ALA A 138 9.67 -24.76 2.38
N LYS A 139 10.75 -25.27 2.99
CA LYS A 139 10.77 -26.57 3.67
C LYS A 139 9.78 -26.66 4.83
N HIS A 140 9.72 -25.62 5.64
CA HIS A 140 8.76 -25.55 6.75
C HIS A 140 7.31 -25.55 6.23
N GLN A 141 7.00 -24.77 5.19
CA GLN A 141 5.67 -24.75 4.58
C GLN A 141 5.27 -26.12 3.99
N GLN A 142 6.21 -26.80 3.34
CA GLN A 142 5.98 -28.16 2.84
C GLN A 142 5.68 -29.14 3.97
N LEU A 143 6.41 -29.07 5.09
CA LEU A 143 6.16 -29.91 6.25
C LEU A 143 4.76 -29.66 6.82
N VAL A 144 4.41 -28.39 7.05
CA VAL A 144 3.09 -27.99 7.56
C VAL A 144 1.96 -28.49 6.65
N SER A 145 2.11 -28.33 5.33
CA SER A 145 1.11 -28.79 4.37
C SER A 145 0.94 -30.32 4.36
N ARG A 146 2.02 -31.09 4.53
CA ARG A 146 1.95 -32.56 4.67
C ARG A 146 1.22 -32.96 5.94
N ILE A 147 1.52 -32.32 7.07
CA ILE A 147 0.85 -32.60 8.35
C ILE A 147 -0.64 -32.27 8.24
N ALA A 148 -0.98 -31.12 7.64
CA ALA A 148 -2.37 -30.72 7.42
C ALA A 148 -3.15 -31.68 6.49
N ALA A 149 -2.47 -32.31 5.54
CA ALA A 149 -3.05 -33.33 4.66
C ALA A 149 -3.15 -34.72 5.30
N GLY A 150 -2.74 -34.89 6.58
CA GLY A 150 -2.79 -36.19 7.27
C GLY A 150 -1.79 -37.23 6.74
N ALA A 151 -0.74 -36.80 6.05
CA ALA A 151 0.31 -37.72 5.59
C ALA A 151 1.09 -38.29 6.79
N PRO A 152 1.32 -39.63 6.89
CA PRO A 152 2.14 -40.20 7.93
C PRO A 152 3.58 -39.68 7.86
N GLN A 153 4.21 -39.50 9.01
CA GLN A 153 5.62 -39.11 9.15
C GLN A 153 6.55 -40.22 8.72
#